data_5a217ac618a6a2680ec906e2898c9f86
#
_entry.id   5a217ac618a6a2680ec906e2898c9f86
#
_cell.length_a   1.000
_cell.length_b   1.000
_cell.length_c   1.000
_cell.angle_alpha   90.00
_cell.angle_beta   90.00
_cell.angle_gamma   90.00
#
_symmetry.space_group_name_H-M   'P 1'
#
loop_
_entity.id
_entity.type
_entity.pdbx_description
1 polymer ?
#
loop_
_entity_poly.entity_id
_entity_poly.type
_entity_poly.pdbx_seq_one_letter_code
_entity_poly.pdbx_strand_id
1 'polypeptide(L)'
;MKKTLIFGLLLSTAAVMAQPKMSDRAELEKKKEKIEAIKMAYLTDELELTVAESQAFWPVYNELQEKEHELRDKQRTGLKKLAGEEPSEKEVEKMLYSLMDIHIAIEELRKSYLDDFIEVIGAKKTAKLMRAEKEFGRRMMERMKGKDRPRDKGRSPDPDGGRPMR
;
A
#
# COMPACT_ATOMS: atom_id res chain seq x y z
N MET A 1 3.32 54.78 -48.83
CA MET A 1 2.40 54.22 -47.82
C MET A 1 2.38 52.71 -48.01
N LYS A 2 3.17 52.00 -47.26
CA LYS A 2 3.17 50.51 -47.24
C LYS A 2 3.09 50.07 -45.80
N LYS A 3 1.92 49.52 -45.41
CA LYS A 3 1.62 48.98 -44.08
C LYS A 3 2.07 47.54 -44.07
N THR A 4 3.14 47.21 -43.34
CA THR A 4 3.57 45.83 -43.06
C THR A 4 2.88 45.38 -41.75
N LEU A 5 1.94 44.41 -41.90
CA LEU A 5 1.34 43.67 -40.81
C LEU A 5 2.30 42.54 -40.39
N ILE A 6 2.85 42.64 -39.15
CA ILE A 6 3.61 41.56 -38.55
C ILE A 6 2.61 40.68 -37.78
N PHE A 7 2.41 39.46 -38.28
CA PHE A 7 1.55 38.45 -37.70
C PHE A 7 2.41 37.70 -36.65
N GLY A 8 2.21 38.05 -35.39
CA GLY A 8 2.83 37.38 -34.25
C GLY A 8 2.26 35.99 -34.02
N LEU A 9 3.03 34.97 -34.35
CA LEU A 9 2.73 33.56 -34.06
C LEU A 9 2.99 33.26 -32.59
N LEU A 10 1.93 33.27 -31.76
CA LEU A 10 1.96 32.81 -30.37
C LEU A 10 2.07 31.28 -30.37
N LEU A 11 3.27 30.74 -30.14
CA LEU A 11 3.48 29.33 -29.79
C LEU A 11 3.01 29.12 -28.36
N SER A 12 1.78 28.65 -28.17
CA SER A 12 1.30 28.13 -26.90
C SER A 12 1.87 26.73 -26.71
N THR A 13 2.92 26.62 -25.93
CA THR A 13 3.42 25.31 -25.43
C THR A 13 2.43 24.79 -24.38
N ALA A 14 1.49 23.96 -24.80
CA ALA A 14 0.68 23.18 -23.89
C ALA A 14 1.59 22.18 -23.16
N ALA A 15 1.89 22.47 -21.90
CA ALA A 15 2.51 21.49 -21.02
C ALA A 15 1.51 20.34 -20.84
N VAL A 16 1.73 19.25 -21.55
CA VAL A 16 1.01 18.00 -21.37
C VAL A 16 1.47 17.43 -20.01
N MET A 17 0.75 17.79 -18.97
CA MET A 17 0.82 17.10 -17.68
C MET A 17 0.48 15.63 -17.96
N ALA A 18 1.46 14.75 -17.82
CA ALA A 18 1.28 13.31 -17.96
C ALA A 18 0.31 12.81 -16.89
N GLN A 19 -0.98 12.84 -17.18
CA GLN A 19 -1.98 12.16 -16.36
C GLN A 19 -1.72 10.66 -16.50
N PRO A 20 -1.66 9.90 -15.40
CA PRO A 20 -1.52 8.45 -15.47
C PRO A 20 -2.62 7.91 -16.39
N LYS A 21 -2.23 7.12 -17.39
CA LYS A 21 -3.17 6.55 -18.36
C LYS A 21 -4.28 5.82 -17.61
N MET A 22 -5.52 5.96 -18.04
CA MET A 22 -6.69 5.29 -17.44
C MET A 22 -6.47 3.77 -17.27
N SER A 23 -5.67 3.15 -18.15
CA SER A 23 -5.24 1.75 -18.06
C SER A 23 -4.46 1.45 -16.79
N ASP A 24 -3.57 2.36 -16.34
CA ASP A 24 -2.68 2.13 -15.20
C ASP A 24 -3.47 2.23 -13.88
N ARG A 25 -4.48 3.10 -13.83
CA ARG A 25 -5.41 3.18 -12.70
C ARG A 25 -6.25 1.93 -12.57
N ALA A 26 -6.85 1.46 -13.67
CA ALA A 26 -7.66 0.25 -13.67
C ALA A 26 -6.85 -1.00 -13.30
N GLU A 27 -5.59 -1.07 -13.72
CA GLU A 27 -4.68 -2.16 -13.33
C GLU A 27 -4.31 -2.09 -11.85
N LEU A 28 -4.10 -0.90 -11.31
CA LEU A 28 -3.81 -0.70 -9.89
C LEU A 28 -5.02 -1.10 -9.01
N GLU A 29 -6.24 -0.71 -9.40
CA GLU A 29 -7.44 -1.11 -8.67
C GLU A 29 -7.64 -2.63 -8.69
N LYS A 30 -7.48 -3.29 -9.84
CA LYS A 30 -7.54 -4.76 -9.93
C LYS A 30 -6.49 -5.44 -9.04
N LYS A 31 -5.29 -4.85 -8.90
CA LYS A 31 -4.26 -5.37 -7.99
C LYS A 31 -4.67 -5.22 -6.53
N LYS A 32 -5.29 -4.10 -6.16
CA LYS A 32 -5.82 -3.87 -4.80
C LYS A 32 -6.91 -4.88 -4.48
N GLU A 33 -7.95 -4.97 -5.31
CA GLU A 33 -9.05 -5.93 -5.15
C GLU A 33 -8.53 -7.37 -4.97
N LYS A 34 -7.54 -7.76 -5.76
CA LYS A 34 -6.93 -9.09 -5.64
C LYS A 34 -6.20 -9.28 -4.30
N ILE A 35 -5.51 -8.26 -3.81
CA ILE A 35 -4.81 -8.32 -2.51
C ILE A 35 -5.83 -8.39 -1.38
N GLU A 36 -6.90 -7.62 -1.45
CA GLU A 36 -8.00 -7.62 -0.48
C GLU A 36 -8.70 -8.98 -0.43
N ALA A 37 -9.01 -9.57 -1.58
CA ALA A 37 -9.59 -10.91 -1.65
C ALA A 37 -8.67 -11.98 -1.04
N ILE A 38 -7.37 -11.90 -1.27
CA ILE A 38 -6.37 -12.80 -0.67
C ILE A 38 -6.31 -12.59 0.85
N LYS A 39 -6.36 -11.33 1.32
CA LYS A 39 -6.36 -10.99 2.75
C LYS A 39 -7.61 -11.52 3.44
N MET A 40 -8.76 -11.33 2.81
CA MET A 40 -10.04 -11.83 3.31
C MET A 40 -10.02 -13.35 3.46
N ALA A 41 -9.64 -14.09 2.43
CA ALA A 41 -9.53 -15.54 2.50
C ALA A 41 -8.54 -15.99 3.59
N TYR A 42 -7.37 -15.36 3.67
CA TYR A 42 -6.36 -15.67 4.67
C TYR A 42 -6.84 -15.41 6.11
N LEU A 43 -7.46 -14.26 6.38
CA LEU A 43 -7.97 -13.94 7.73
C LEU A 43 -9.14 -14.83 8.13
N THR A 44 -10.05 -15.15 7.19
CA THR A 44 -11.18 -16.07 7.47
C THR A 44 -10.68 -17.44 7.89
N ASP A 45 -9.70 -17.98 7.18
CA ASP A 45 -9.08 -19.28 7.48
C ASP A 45 -8.27 -19.22 8.78
N GLU A 46 -7.40 -18.25 8.91
CA GLU A 46 -6.53 -18.11 10.09
C GLU A 46 -7.32 -17.91 11.38
N LEU A 47 -8.42 -17.14 11.36
CA LEU A 47 -9.28 -16.92 12.52
C LEU A 47 -10.32 -18.02 12.71
N GLU A 48 -10.43 -18.96 11.80
CA GLU A 48 -11.45 -20.01 11.82
C GLU A 48 -12.85 -19.42 12.02
N LEU A 49 -13.18 -18.38 11.22
CA LEU A 49 -14.46 -17.69 11.34
C LEU A 49 -15.59 -18.59 10.85
N THR A 50 -16.61 -18.75 11.67
CA THR A 50 -17.87 -19.31 11.24
C THR A 50 -18.57 -18.37 10.26
N VAL A 51 -19.61 -18.85 9.57
CA VAL A 51 -20.41 -18.02 8.66
C VAL A 51 -21.02 -16.82 9.40
N ALA A 52 -21.57 -17.03 10.58
CA ALA A 52 -22.18 -15.98 11.39
C ALA A 52 -21.14 -14.95 11.86
N GLU A 53 -19.98 -15.41 12.36
CA GLU A 53 -18.88 -14.52 12.73
C GLU A 53 -18.37 -13.73 11.53
N SER A 54 -18.21 -14.35 10.36
CA SER A 54 -17.77 -13.66 9.14
C SER A 54 -18.75 -12.57 8.72
N GLN A 55 -20.04 -12.81 8.78
CA GLN A 55 -21.07 -11.83 8.43
C GLN A 55 -21.04 -10.61 9.35
N ALA A 56 -20.75 -10.78 10.64
CA ALA A 56 -20.64 -9.68 11.60
C ALA A 56 -19.25 -9.00 11.58
N PHE A 57 -18.20 -9.77 11.37
CA PHE A 57 -16.81 -9.30 11.41
C PHE A 57 -16.44 -8.38 10.25
N TRP A 58 -16.77 -8.77 9.00
CA TRP A 58 -16.29 -8.04 7.82
C TRP A 58 -16.78 -6.60 7.74
N PRO A 59 -18.02 -6.23 8.08
CA PRO A 59 -18.44 -4.84 8.12
C PRO A 59 -17.59 -3.98 9.06
N VAL A 60 -17.35 -4.45 10.30
CA VAL A 60 -16.54 -3.75 11.31
C VAL A 60 -15.09 -3.63 10.84
N TYR A 61 -14.53 -4.72 10.31
CA TYR A 61 -13.17 -4.76 9.80
C TYR A 61 -12.94 -3.79 8.63
N ASN A 62 -13.85 -3.78 7.67
CA ASN A 62 -13.74 -2.93 6.49
C ASN A 62 -13.86 -1.45 6.86
N GLU A 63 -14.74 -1.10 7.80
CA GLU A 63 -14.88 0.27 8.30
C GLU A 63 -13.59 0.76 8.95
N LEU A 64 -12.96 -0.06 9.81
CA LEU A 64 -11.65 0.25 10.38
C LEU A 64 -10.59 0.44 9.30
N GLN A 65 -10.52 -0.47 8.31
CA GLN A 65 -9.52 -0.39 7.23
C GLN A 65 -9.68 0.88 6.39
N GLU A 66 -10.91 1.31 6.13
CA GLU A 66 -11.19 2.55 5.39
C GLU A 66 -10.69 3.78 6.16
N LYS A 67 -11.03 3.89 7.44
CA LYS A 67 -10.57 4.97 8.30
C LYS A 67 -9.05 5.00 8.48
N GLU A 68 -8.41 3.83 8.63
CA GLU A 68 -6.95 3.74 8.65
C GLU A 68 -6.33 4.19 7.31
N HIS A 69 -6.95 3.84 6.20
CA HIS A 69 -6.46 4.22 4.88
C HIS A 69 -6.43 5.74 4.71
N GLU A 70 -7.47 6.43 5.14
CA GLU A 70 -7.52 7.90 5.13
C GLU A 70 -6.37 8.54 5.93
N LEU A 71 -6.10 8.00 7.14
CA LEU A 71 -4.99 8.49 7.96
C LEU A 71 -3.62 8.23 7.31
N ARG A 72 -3.42 7.03 6.74
CA ARG A 72 -2.19 6.68 6.01
C ARG A 72 -1.99 7.52 4.75
N ASP A 73 -3.05 7.91 4.06
CA ASP A 73 -2.97 8.79 2.91
C ASP A 73 -2.54 10.21 3.30
N LYS A 74 -3.01 10.73 4.43
CA LYS A 74 -2.52 12.00 5.01
C LYS A 74 -1.03 11.90 5.33
N GLN A 75 -0.59 10.80 5.94
CA GLN A 75 0.82 10.53 6.24
C GLN A 75 1.68 10.51 4.96
N ARG A 76 1.25 9.76 3.94
CA ARG A 76 1.95 9.65 2.67
C ARG A 76 2.06 11.00 1.95
N THR A 77 1.01 11.80 1.99
CA THR A 77 0.99 13.15 1.42
C THR A 77 1.98 14.08 2.14
N GLY A 78 2.03 14.01 3.48
CA GLY A 78 3.01 14.73 4.29
C GLY A 78 4.44 14.36 3.95
N LEU A 79 4.75 13.07 3.88
CA LEU A 79 6.08 12.58 3.50
C LEU A 79 6.52 13.00 2.09
N LYS A 80 5.58 13.03 1.13
CA LYS A 80 5.88 13.50 -0.22
C LYS A 80 6.25 14.98 -0.27
N LYS A 81 5.61 15.81 0.54
CA LYS A 81 5.95 17.25 0.64
C LYS A 81 7.37 17.44 1.17
N LEU A 82 7.78 16.65 2.16
CA LEU A 82 9.15 16.69 2.68
C LEU A 82 10.21 16.26 1.64
N ALA A 83 9.85 15.36 0.73
CA ALA A 83 10.79 14.83 -0.27
C ALA A 83 10.91 15.67 -1.55
N GLY A 84 9.94 16.58 -1.82
CA GLY A 84 9.83 17.29 -3.09
C GLY A 84 10.28 18.76 -3.09
N GLU A 85 10.43 19.36 -1.92
CA GLU A 85 10.82 20.77 -1.73
C GLU A 85 12.01 20.82 -0.77
N GLU A 86 12.81 21.90 -0.78
CA GLU A 86 13.77 22.16 0.30
C GLU A 86 13.03 22.90 1.44
N PRO A 87 12.36 22.18 2.35
CA PRO A 87 11.59 22.79 3.41
C PRO A 87 12.52 23.45 4.43
N SER A 88 12.07 24.54 5.01
CA SER A 88 12.78 25.18 6.13
C SER A 88 12.78 24.25 7.36
N GLU A 89 13.76 24.39 8.24
CA GLU A 89 13.89 23.64 9.50
C GLU A 89 12.57 23.60 10.29
N LYS A 90 11.89 24.75 10.37
CA LYS A 90 10.61 24.88 11.08
C LYS A 90 9.46 24.09 10.40
N GLU A 91 9.47 23.98 9.09
CA GLU A 91 8.48 23.18 8.35
C GLU A 91 8.74 21.70 8.54
N VAL A 92 10.01 21.28 8.55
CA VAL A 92 10.40 19.91 8.86
C VAL A 92 9.96 19.54 10.27
N GLU A 93 10.27 20.38 11.27
CA GLU A 93 9.87 20.18 12.66
C GLU A 93 8.35 19.99 12.79
N LYS A 94 7.56 20.92 12.22
CA LYS A 94 6.10 20.83 12.22
C LYS A 94 5.59 19.53 11.57
N MET A 95 6.22 19.11 10.48
CA MET A 95 5.85 17.89 9.79
C MET A 95 6.16 16.64 10.60
N LEU A 96 7.28 16.60 11.32
CA LEU A 96 7.62 15.48 12.21
C LEU A 96 6.59 15.30 13.32
N TYR A 97 6.14 16.39 13.96
CA TYR A 97 5.05 16.32 14.94
C TYR A 97 3.75 15.82 14.30
N SER A 98 3.37 16.37 13.14
CA SER A 98 2.17 15.92 12.42
C SER A 98 2.19 14.45 12.03
N LEU A 99 3.34 13.92 11.63
CA LEU A 99 3.50 12.49 11.34
C LEU A 99 3.32 11.64 12.61
N MET A 100 3.84 12.11 13.74
CA MET A 100 3.67 11.42 15.02
C MET A 100 2.22 11.44 15.48
N ASP A 101 1.54 12.58 15.34
CA ASP A 101 0.10 12.69 15.64
C ASP A 101 -0.74 11.72 14.82
N ILE A 102 -0.40 11.54 13.54
CA ILE A 102 -1.09 10.55 12.67
C ILE A 102 -0.84 9.11 13.17
N HIS A 103 0.37 8.79 13.61
CA HIS A 103 0.65 7.48 14.20
C HIS A 103 -0.19 7.22 15.45
N ILE A 104 -0.25 8.20 16.34
CA ILE A 104 -1.08 8.12 17.54
C ILE A 104 -2.56 7.94 17.16
N ALA A 105 -3.07 8.72 16.21
CA ALA A 105 -4.46 8.63 15.75
C ALA A 105 -4.80 7.25 15.17
N ILE A 106 -3.86 6.60 14.45
CA ILE A 106 -4.06 5.23 13.94
C ILE A 106 -4.18 4.23 15.10
N GLU A 107 -3.33 4.33 16.11
CA GLU A 107 -3.38 3.41 17.26
C GLU A 107 -4.62 3.66 18.16
N GLU A 108 -5.04 4.90 18.32
CA GLU A 108 -6.29 5.25 19.00
C GLU A 108 -7.52 4.72 18.26
N LEU A 109 -7.53 4.86 16.93
CA LEU A 109 -8.56 4.28 16.07
C LEU A 109 -8.65 2.76 16.24
N ARG A 110 -7.54 2.06 16.18
CA ARG A 110 -7.50 0.60 16.41
C ARG A 110 -8.01 0.21 17.76
N LYS A 111 -7.62 0.98 18.78
CA LYS A 111 -8.09 0.76 20.14
C LYS A 111 -9.60 0.94 20.26
N SER A 112 -10.20 1.92 19.58
CA SER A 112 -11.64 2.16 19.63
C SER A 112 -12.47 1.03 19.01
N TYR A 113 -11.91 0.23 18.08
CA TYR A 113 -12.57 -0.94 17.49
C TYR A 113 -12.33 -2.26 18.26
N LEU A 114 -11.54 -2.21 19.33
CA LEU A 114 -11.16 -3.44 20.03
C LEU A 114 -12.35 -4.13 20.68
N ASP A 115 -13.26 -3.35 21.27
CA ASP A 115 -14.45 -3.86 21.95
C ASP A 115 -15.42 -4.48 20.93
N ASP A 116 -15.59 -3.84 19.76
CA ASP A 116 -16.42 -4.36 18.67
C ASP A 116 -15.91 -5.72 18.16
N PHE A 117 -14.59 -5.85 17.97
CA PHE A 117 -14.00 -7.14 17.59
C PHE A 117 -14.15 -8.21 18.69
N ILE A 118 -13.97 -7.84 19.96
CA ILE A 118 -14.14 -8.76 21.07
C ILE A 118 -15.61 -9.24 21.16
N GLU A 119 -16.56 -8.36 20.94
CA GLU A 119 -17.98 -8.71 20.91
C GLU A 119 -18.30 -9.68 19.77
N VAL A 120 -17.78 -9.44 18.57
CA VAL A 120 -18.11 -10.20 17.37
C VAL A 120 -17.43 -11.57 17.30
N ILE A 121 -16.11 -11.64 17.62
CA ILE A 121 -15.31 -12.86 17.42
C ILE A 121 -14.64 -13.37 18.71
N GLY A 122 -14.82 -12.68 19.80
CA GLY A 122 -14.21 -12.99 21.10
C GLY A 122 -12.75 -12.59 21.21
N ALA A 123 -12.28 -12.36 22.45
CA ALA A 123 -10.94 -11.84 22.74
C ALA A 123 -9.79 -12.71 22.17
N LYS A 124 -9.96 -14.05 22.16
CA LYS A 124 -8.91 -14.96 21.62
C LYS A 124 -8.72 -14.79 20.12
N LYS A 125 -9.81 -14.73 19.35
CA LYS A 125 -9.73 -14.51 17.89
C LYS A 125 -9.28 -13.08 17.57
N THR A 126 -9.67 -12.09 18.38
CA THR A 126 -9.18 -10.70 18.24
C THR A 126 -7.66 -10.62 18.45
N ALA A 127 -7.11 -11.29 19.45
CA ALA A 127 -5.65 -11.38 19.62
C ALA A 127 -4.97 -12.14 18.46
N LYS A 128 -5.62 -13.15 17.89
CA LYS A 128 -5.15 -13.87 16.70
C LYS A 128 -5.18 -12.98 15.44
N LEU A 129 -6.22 -12.12 15.30
CA LEU A 129 -6.33 -11.14 14.21
C LEU A 129 -5.11 -10.22 14.17
N MET A 130 -4.71 -9.63 15.30
CA MET A 130 -3.55 -8.73 15.36
C MET A 130 -2.26 -9.39 14.85
N ARG A 131 -2.07 -10.68 15.17
CA ARG A 131 -0.91 -11.45 14.68
C ARG A 131 -1.04 -11.79 13.19
N ALA A 132 -2.23 -12.21 12.77
CA ALA A 132 -2.51 -12.58 11.38
C ALA A 132 -2.32 -11.41 10.42
N GLU A 133 -2.75 -10.21 10.78
CA GLU A 133 -2.51 -9.00 9.98
C GLU A 133 -1.02 -8.70 9.79
N LYS A 134 -0.25 -8.76 10.88
CA LYS A 134 1.21 -8.55 10.83
C LYS A 134 1.90 -9.59 9.94
N GLU A 135 1.50 -10.86 10.08
CA GLU A 135 2.04 -11.95 9.29
C GLU A 135 1.66 -11.82 7.82
N PHE A 136 0.41 -11.45 7.50
CA PHE A 136 -0.02 -11.18 6.14
C PHE A 136 0.83 -10.08 5.49
N GLY A 137 1.02 -8.96 6.20
CA GLY A 137 1.86 -7.86 5.73
C GLY A 137 3.29 -8.31 5.43
N ARG A 138 3.90 -9.11 6.31
CA ARG A 138 5.24 -9.70 6.10
C ARG A 138 5.29 -10.56 4.85
N ARG A 139 4.35 -11.49 4.69
CA ARG A 139 4.27 -12.39 3.51
C ARG A 139 4.08 -11.62 2.20
N MET A 140 3.28 -10.56 2.21
CA MET A 140 3.10 -9.71 1.03
C MET A 140 4.39 -8.97 0.64
N MET A 141 5.11 -8.42 1.63
CA MET A 141 6.43 -7.79 1.40
C MET A 141 7.44 -8.76 0.80
N GLU A 142 7.51 -9.99 1.33
CA GLU A 142 8.42 -11.03 0.81
C GLU A 142 8.09 -11.42 -0.64
N ARG A 143 6.79 -11.54 -0.96
CA ARG A 143 6.34 -11.82 -2.34
C ARG A 143 6.69 -10.68 -3.31
N MET A 144 6.59 -9.43 -2.86
CA MET A 144 6.99 -8.29 -3.68
C MET A 144 8.49 -8.28 -3.92
N LYS A 145 9.31 -8.46 -2.88
CA LYS A 145 10.77 -8.55 -2.99
C LYS A 145 11.24 -9.74 -3.85
N GLY A 146 10.52 -10.87 -3.81
CA GLY A 146 10.85 -12.06 -4.61
C GLY A 146 10.56 -11.89 -6.10
N LYS A 147 9.63 -10.99 -6.49
CA LYS A 147 9.34 -10.68 -7.90
C LYS A 147 10.38 -9.76 -8.53
N ASP A 148 11.06 -8.94 -7.74
CA ASP A 148 12.08 -8.01 -8.22
C ASP A 148 13.49 -8.64 -8.32
N ARG A 149 13.66 -9.89 -7.88
CA ARG A 149 14.90 -10.63 -8.16
C ARG A 149 14.88 -11.06 -9.62
N PRO A 150 15.85 -10.62 -10.45
CA PRO A 150 16.03 -11.16 -11.79
C PRO A 150 16.13 -12.69 -11.65
N ARG A 151 15.26 -13.41 -12.36
CA ARG A 151 15.47 -14.85 -12.54
C ARG A 151 16.83 -14.97 -13.22
N ASP A 152 17.80 -15.43 -12.49
CA ASP A 152 19.08 -15.86 -13.04
C ASP A 152 18.80 -17.01 -14.05
N LYS A 153 18.58 -16.60 -15.31
CA LYS A 153 18.45 -17.50 -16.45
C LYS A 153 19.86 -17.88 -16.89
N GLY A 154 20.60 -18.61 -16.08
CA GLY A 154 21.93 -18.93 -16.52
C GLY A 154 22.78 -19.81 -15.61
N ARG A 155 22.22 -20.86 -15.08
CA ARG A 155 23.08 -21.98 -14.69
C ARG A 155 22.45 -23.28 -15.15
N SER A 156 22.66 -23.59 -16.43
CA SER A 156 22.56 -24.96 -16.93
C SER A 156 23.51 -25.83 -16.09
N PRO A 157 23.06 -26.98 -15.59
CA PRO A 157 24.01 -27.94 -15.04
C PRO A 157 24.91 -28.34 -16.18
N ASP A 158 26.21 -28.15 -16.00
CA ASP A 158 27.26 -28.63 -16.89
C ASP A 158 27.20 -30.17 -16.92
N PRO A 159 26.88 -30.81 -18.04
CA PRO A 159 26.74 -32.28 -18.08
C PRO A 159 28.08 -33.02 -18.23
N ASP A 160 29.21 -32.33 -18.09
CA ASP A 160 30.53 -32.97 -18.32
C ASP A 160 31.50 -32.72 -17.16
N GLY A 161 31.20 -33.35 -16.02
CA GLY A 161 32.15 -33.58 -14.94
C GLY A 161 33.07 -34.77 -15.27
N GLY A 162 33.96 -34.63 -16.26
CA GLY A 162 34.98 -35.58 -16.59
C GLY A 162 35.82 -35.96 -15.35
N ARG A 163 35.73 -37.23 -14.91
CA ARG A 163 36.66 -37.83 -13.97
C ARG A 163 38.06 -37.83 -14.59
N PRO A 164 39.09 -37.39 -13.91
CA PRO A 164 40.44 -37.88 -14.20
C PRO A 164 40.66 -39.22 -13.50
N MET A 165 40.90 -40.23 -14.30
CA MET A 165 41.57 -41.45 -13.80
C MET A 165 43.03 -41.12 -13.43
N ARG A 166 43.38 -41.41 -12.22
CA ARG A 166 44.59 -42.13 -11.77
C ARG A 166 44.62 -42.19 -10.26
#